data_3925333050e463ef04341067f1bd10e1
#
_entry.id   3925333050e463ef04341067f1bd10e1
#
_cell.length_a   1.000
_cell.length_b   1.000
_cell.length_c   1.000
_cell.angle_alpha   90.00
_cell.angle_beta   90.00
_cell.angle_gamma   90.00
#
_symmetry.space_group_name_H-M   'P 1'
#
loop_
_entity.id
_entity.type
_entity.pdbx_description
1 polymer ?
#
loop_
_entity_poly.entity_id
_entity_poly.type
_entity_poly.pdbx_seq_one_letter_code
_entity_poly.pdbx_strand_id
1 'polypeptide(L)'
;NDMLDATSKKSKLNRYELANVYNTYAYLRYAVEDYDGALNYYQKVIDQRPEIPLALEINTLYTVAQLYFLQENWRKGIDTLNTWMSLTDTPSTNAYVLLANGYFQLKEYDKSLSNIQIAIDREEAAGKVPKEQWYNLARFIHFDRNNFREALDILEILIMYYPKKQYWVQASHLYGEQKDEARQLAILEATYEQNLLDRSQDIVLLTQLYLQAEVPFPAALAMEKGLADDIVEKESKNYELAGVAWRQAQEVTKSLPMLEVAASKSENGELYARLGNVYLDVDRNKEAVEALKRGLDRGGVKRPDQARLALGMVYFNLGDF
;
A
#
# COMPACT_ATOMS: atom_id res chain seq x y z
N ASN A 1 49.94 -0.07 -10.83
CA ASN A 1 50.32 -1.22 -10.00
C ASN A 1 51.83 -1.30 -9.74
N ASP A 2 52.70 -1.16 -10.76
CA ASP A 2 54.15 -1.33 -10.61
C ASP A 2 54.80 -0.38 -9.57
N MET A 3 54.35 0.83 -9.45
CA MET A 3 54.85 1.81 -8.44
C MET A 3 54.48 1.39 -7.01
N LEU A 4 53.24 0.90 -6.80
CA LEU A 4 52.79 0.41 -5.50
C LEU A 4 53.48 -0.88 -5.11
N ASP A 5 53.68 -1.80 -6.08
CA ASP A 5 54.40 -3.03 -5.86
C ASP A 5 55.87 -2.79 -5.53
N ALA A 6 56.51 -1.81 -6.18
CA ALA A 6 57.87 -1.38 -5.85
C ALA A 6 57.94 -0.72 -4.46
N THR A 7 56.87 0.00 -4.07
CA THR A 7 56.79 0.66 -2.75
C THR A 7 56.54 -0.37 -1.64
N SER A 8 55.68 -1.37 -1.84
CA SER A 8 55.38 -2.42 -0.86
C SER A 8 56.58 -3.32 -0.56
N LYS A 9 57.52 -3.43 -1.52
CA LYS A 9 58.74 -4.23 -1.40
C LYS A 9 59.92 -3.49 -0.74
N LYS A 10 59.74 -2.19 -0.42
CA LYS A 10 60.79 -1.46 0.33
C LYS A 10 60.86 -2.00 1.76
N SER A 11 62.00 -2.52 2.16
CA SER A 11 62.24 -3.20 3.45
C SER A 11 62.20 -2.30 4.70
N LYS A 12 61.68 -1.08 4.60
CA LYS A 12 61.69 -0.08 5.67
C LYS A 12 60.38 0.67 5.88
N LEU A 13 59.24 0.20 5.35
CA LEU A 13 57.95 0.83 5.63
C LEU A 13 57.55 0.53 7.07
N ASN A 14 57.15 1.56 7.79
CA ASN A 14 56.45 1.36 9.06
C ASN A 14 55.02 0.90 8.82
N ARG A 15 54.34 0.45 9.88
CA ARG A 15 52.97 -0.12 9.75
C ARG A 15 51.94 0.90 9.22
N TYR A 16 52.07 2.15 9.56
CA TYR A 16 51.22 3.19 9.01
C TYR A 16 51.41 3.41 7.51
N GLU A 17 52.69 3.47 7.06
CA GLU A 17 53.03 3.58 5.64
C GLU A 17 52.52 2.38 4.88
N LEU A 18 52.68 1.17 5.43
CA LEU A 18 52.20 -0.07 4.84
C LEU A 18 50.67 -0.07 4.75
N ALA A 19 49.95 0.39 5.79
CA ALA A 19 48.50 0.52 5.78
C ALA A 19 48.02 1.45 4.67
N ASN A 20 48.68 2.59 4.43
CA ASN A 20 48.34 3.48 3.31
C ASN A 20 48.53 2.85 1.95
N VAL A 21 49.59 2.05 1.78
CA VAL A 21 49.81 1.26 0.55
C VAL A 21 48.63 0.28 0.35
N TYR A 22 48.25 -0.47 1.39
CA TYR A 22 47.13 -1.39 1.32
C TYR A 22 45.79 -0.68 1.07
N ASN A 23 45.56 0.46 1.69
CA ASN A 23 44.36 1.27 1.46
C ASN A 23 44.29 1.71 -0.01
N THR A 24 45.41 2.08 -0.63
CA THR A 24 45.45 2.43 -2.06
C THR A 24 45.13 1.22 -2.95
N TYR A 25 45.69 0.06 -2.64
CA TYR A 25 45.33 -1.18 -3.37
C TYR A 25 43.86 -1.54 -3.22
N ALA A 26 43.30 -1.41 -2.00
CA ALA A 26 41.90 -1.66 -1.75
C ALA A 26 41.01 -0.75 -2.61
N TYR A 27 41.32 0.55 -2.66
CA TYR A 27 40.63 1.51 -3.51
C TYR A 27 40.71 1.15 -5.00
N LEU A 28 41.88 0.77 -5.49
CA LEU A 28 42.08 0.35 -6.90
C LEU A 28 41.26 -0.90 -7.24
N ARG A 29 41.17 -1.85 -6.33
CA ARG A 29 40.30 -3.05 -6.49
C ARG A 29 38.83 -2.69 -6.48
N TYR A 30 38.41 -1.83 -5.56
CA TYR A 30 37.07 -1.31 -5.52
C TYR A 30 36.68 -0.61 -6.83
N ALA A 31 37.57 0.24 -7.37
CA ALA A 31 37.33 1.00 -8.60
C ALA A 31 37.13 0.11 -9.86
N VAL A 32 37.60 -1.13 -9.83
CA VAL A 32 37.38 -2.15 -10.89
C VAL A 32 36.36 -3.21 -10.47
N GLU A 33 35.54 -2.92 -9.42
CA GLU A 33 34.49 -3.79 -8.89
C GLU A 33 35.01 -5.16 -8.38
N ASP A 34 36.32 -5.30 -8.14
CA ASP A 34 36.89 -6.46 -7.46
C ASP A 34 36.73 -6.29 -5.94
N TYR A 35 35.48 -6.52 -5.46
CA TYR A 35 35.13 -6.29 -4.06
C TYR A 35 35.81 -7.26 -3.11
N ASP A 36 36.07 -8.51 -3.53
CA ASP A 36 36.82 -9.48 -2.73
C ASP A 36 38.27 -9.06 -2.58
N GLY A 37 38.90 -8.61 -3.67
CA GLY A 37 40.24 -8.03 -3.64
C GLY A 37 40.31 -6.80 -2.78
N ALA A 38 39.31 -5.90 -2.85
CA ALA A 38 39.22 -4.72 -2.01
C ALA A 38 39.11 -5.08 -0.52
N LEU A 39 38.21 -6.01 -0.15
CA LEU A 39 38.06 -6.51 1.22
C LEU A 39 39.34 -7.08 1.77
N ASN A 40 40.04 -7.90 0.98
CA ASN A 40 41.32 -8.48 1.40
C ASN A 40 42.38 -7.39 1.74
N TYR A 41 42.48 -6.34 0.91
CA TYR A 41 43.42 -5.27 1.18
C TYR A 41 42.95 -4.37 2.34
N TYR A 42 41.67 -4.09 2.50
CA TYR A 42 41.14 -3.37 3.68
C TYR A 42 41.42 -4.17 4.96
N GLN A 43 41.26 -5.49 4.94
CA GLN A 43 41.62 -6.33 6.09
C GLN A 43 43.11 -6.18 6.46
N LYS A 44 44.01 -6.13 5.49
CA LYS A 44 45.43 -5.84 5.74
C LYS A 44 45.69 -4.46 6.33
N VAL A 45 44.86 -3.46 6.03
CA VAL A 45 44.92 -2.17 6.71
C VAL A 45 44.56 -2.33 8.19
N ILE A 46 43.48 -3.03 8.49
CA ILE A 46 43.00 -3.26 9.86
C ILE A 46 44.02 -4.08 10.67
N ASP A 47 44.71 -5.03 10.03
CA ASP A 47 45.73 -5.88 10.66
C ASP A 47 47.00 -5.09 11.09
N GLN A 48 47.13 -3.82 10.67
CA GLN A 48 48.21 -2.96 11.11
C GLN A 48 47.91 -2.28 12.47
N ARG A 49 46.81 -2.57 13.12
CA ARG A 49 46.53 -2.10 14.48
C ARG A 49 47.56 -2.58 15.50
N PRO A 50 47.85 -1.83 16.54
CA PRO A 50 47.30 -0.52 16.90
C PRO A 50 48.11 0.66 16.27
N GLU A 51 49.05 0.43 15.38
CA GLU A 51 49.99 1.46 14.89
C GLU A 51 49.43 2.30 13.74
N ILE A 52 48.13 2.23 13.47
CA ILE A 52 47.42 3.11 12.52
C ILE A 52 46.60 4.17 13.27
N PRO A 53 46.42 5.36 12.69
CA PRO A 53 45.54 6.38 13.27
C PRO A 53 44.08 5.84 13.37
N LEU A 54 43.41 6.18 14.50
CA LEU A 54 42.00 5.81 14.72
C LEU A 54 41.09 6.25 13.57
N ALA A 55 41.34 7.42 12.98
CA ALA A 55 40.56 7.90 11.83
C ALA A 55 40.68 6.97 10.61
N LEU A 56 41.85 6.39 10.35
CA LEU A 56 42.03 5.43 9.26
C LEU A 56 41.29 4.13 9.55
N GLU A 57 41.37 3.65 10.80
CA GLU A 57 40.65 2.46 11.23
C GLU A 57 39.13 2.64 11.09
N ILE A 58 38.57 3.73 11.62
CA ILE A 58 37.14 4.06 11.53
C ILE A 58 36.69 4.12 10.07
N ASN A 59 37.38 4.86 9.21
CA ASN A 59 37.02 4.97 7.80
C ASN A 59 37.09 3.61 7.07
N THR A 60 38.11 2.82 7.36
CA THR A 60 38.28 1.49 6.75
C THR A 60 37.15 0.55 7.19
N LEU A 61 36.84 0.48 8.48
CA LEU A 61 35.74 -0.37 8.99
C LEU A 61 34.39 -0.01 8.37
N TYR A 62 34.11 1.29 8.23
CA TYR A 62 32.85 1.72 7.60
C TYR A 62 32.76 1.25 6.14
N THR A 63 33.85 1.45 5.39
CA THR A 63 33.93 0.97 3.98
C THR A 63 33.79 -0.55 3.87
N VAL A 64 34.47 -1.29 4.75
CA VAL A 64 34.37 -2.77 4.80
C VAL A 64 32.94 -3.21 5.10
N ALA A 65 32.27 -2.56 6.05
CA ALA A 65 30.87 -2.85 6.35
C ALA A 65 29.98 -2.62 5.14
N GLN A 66 30.14 -1.49 4.44
CA GLN A 66 29.38 -1.20 3.21
C GLN A 66 29.63 -2.24 2.11
N LEU A 67 30.86 -2.69 1.93
CA LEU A 67 31.21 -3.75 0.97
C LEU A 67 30.56 -5.09 1.30
N TYR A 68 30.54 -5.46 2.59
CA TYR A 68 29.83 -6.66 3.00
C TYR A 68 28.32 -6.56 2.75
N PHE A 69 27.70 -5.39 2.99
CA PHE A 69 26.29 -5.18 2.64
C PHE A 69 26.05 -5.24 1.14
N LEU A 70 26.96 -4.68 0.33
CA LEU A 70 26.87 -4.74 -1.13
C LEU A 70 26.96 -6.19 -1.65
N GLN A 71 27.76 -7.04 -0.99
CA GLN A 71 27.89 -8.46 -1.32
C GLN A 71 26.83 -9.35 -0.63
N GLU A 72 25.80 -8.74 -0.02
CA GLU A 72 24.75 -9.44 0.72
C GLU A 72 25.25 -10.31 1.88
N ASN A 73 26.48 -10.06 2.34
CA ASN A 73 27.04 -10.72 3.51
C ASN A 73 26.60 -10.01 4.78
N TRP A 74 25.30 -10.09 5.03
CA TRP A 74 24.59 -9.32 6.05
C TRP A 74 25.22 -9.46 7.43
N ARG A 75 25.56 -10.68 7.85
CA ARG A 75 26.14 -10.94 9.19
C ARG A 75 27.48 -10.23 9.36
N LYS A 76 28.41 -10.40 8.42
CA LYS A 76 29.71 -9.73 8.50
C LYS A 76 29.58 -8.21 8.41
N GLY A 77 28.65 -7.71 7.57
CA GLY A 77 28.35 -6.29 7.49
C GLY A 77 27.90 -5.71 8.82
N ILE A 78 26.96 -6.38 9.48
CA ILE A 78 26.45 -5.99 10.81
C ILE A 78 27.58 -6.03 11.84
N ASP A 79 28.35 -7.11 11.94
CA ASP A 79 29.42 -7.26 12.93
C ASP A 79 30.51 -6.19 12.76
N THR A 80 30.89 -5.91 11.49
CA THR A 80 31.86 -4.87 11.18
C THR A 80 31.32 -3.47 11.52
N LEU A 81 30.04 -3.20 11.20
CA LEU A 81 29.42 -1.92 11.49
C LEU A 81 29.23 -1.71 12.98
N ASN A 82 28.91 -2.73 13.76
CA ASN A 82 28.88 -2.67 15.22
C ASN A 82 30.26 -2.39 15.81
N THR A 83 31.31 -2.97 15.26
CA THR A 83 32.70 -2.65 15.65
C THR A 83 33.01 -1.18 15.36
N TRP A 84 32.63 -0.69 14.16
CA TRP A 84 32.78 0.73 13.81
C TRP A 84 32.03 1.65 14.78
N MET A 85 30.78 1.29 15.16
CA MET A 85 29.96 2.08 16.07
C MET A 85 30.59 2.17 17.47
N SER A 86 31.29 1.12 17.93
CA SER A 86 31.99 1.13 19.22
C SER A 86 33.20 2.06 19.28
N LEU A 87 33.71 2.48 18.09
CA LEU A 87 34.85 3.41 17.96
C LEU A 87 34.42 4.85 17.61
N THR A 88 33.14 5.09 17.46
CA THR A 88 32.60 6.38 16.99
C THR A 88 31.66 6.96 18.03
N ASP A 89 31.97 8.16 18.55
CA ASP A 89 31.13 8.84 19.54
C ASP A 89 29.75 9.23 18.99
N THR A 90 29.69 9.56 17.70
CA THR A 90 28.46 10.03 17.04
C THR A 90 28.23 9.24 15.72
N PRO A 91 27.69 8.00 15.80
CA PRO A 91 27.37 7.23 14.61
C PRO A 91 26.41 7.99 13.70
N SER A 92 26.61 7.91 12.39
CA SER A 92 25.75 8.59 11.41
C SER A 92 24.36 7.94 11.34
N THR A 93 23.33 8.71 10.97
CA THR A 93 21.97 8.18 10.70
C THR A 93 22.01 7.04 9.69
N ASN A 94 22.85 7.15 8.67
CA ASN A 94 23.03 6.09 7.66
C ASN A 94 23.53 4.77 8.24
N ALA A 95 24.33 4.76 9.29
CA ALA A 95 24.78 3.52 9.92
C ALA A 95 23.61 2.75 10.54
N TYR A 96 22.69 3.43 11.18
CA TYR A 96 21.47 2.81 11.71
C TYR A 96 20.56 2.26 10.59
N VAL A 97 20.47 2.97 9.46
CA VAL A 97 19.73 2.47 8.28
C VAL A 97 20.36 1.20 7.71
N LEU A 98 21.70 1.16 7.63
CA LEU A 98 22.41 -0.04 7.16
C LEU A 98 22.20 -1.23 8.11
N LEU A 99 22.28 -1.00 9.44
CA LEU A 99 21.96 -2.04 10.42
C LEU A 99 20.51 -2.51 10.31
N ALA A 100 19.56 -1.58 10.17
CA ALA A 100 18.16 -1.93 10.02
C ALA A 100 17.93 -2.84 8.80
N ASN A 101 18.47 -2.48 7.65
CA ASN A 101 18.39 -3.30 6.44
C ASN A 101 19.07 -4.66 6.61
N GLY A 102 20.26 -4.70 7.20
CA GLY A 102 20.98 -5.95 7.45
C GLY A 102 20.21 -6.90 8.37
N TYR A 103 19.67 -6.38 9.48
CA TYR A 103 18.84 -7.16 10.39
C TYR A 103 17.54 -7.61 9.73
N PHE A 104 16.94 -6.78 8.88
CA PHE A 104 15.76 -7.15 8.09
C PHE A 104 16.04 -8.38 7.20
N GLN A 105 17.13 -8.37 6.46
CA GLN A 105 17.52 -9.49 5.59
C GLN A 105 17.77 -10.79 6.38
N LEU A 106 18.26 -10.67 7.62
CA LEU A 106 18.41 -11.80 8.54
C LEU A 106 17.12 -12.17 9.28
N LYS A 107 16.00 -11.48 9.02
CA LYS A 107 14.71 -11.62 9.71
C LYS A 107 14.78 -11.35 11.23
N GLU A 108 15.80 -10.61 11.66
CA GLU A 108 15.94 -10.13 13.04
C GLU A 108 15.13 -8.84 13.22
N TYR A 109 13.81 -8.95 13.07
CA TYR A 109 12.89 -7.81 12.91
C TYR A 109 12.91 -6.82 14.09
N ASP A 110 13.04 -7.28 15.33
CA ASP A 110 13.10 -6.37 16.48
C ASP A 110 14.32 -5.45 16.42
N LYS A 111 15.46 -5.99 16.02
CA LYS A 111 16.68 -5.18 15.83
C LYS A 111 16.57 -4.26 14.63
N SER A 112 15.92 -4.71 13.55
CA SER A 112 15.65 -3.89 12.39
C SER A 112 14.79 -2.69 12.77
N LEU A 113 13.66 -2.92 13.45
CA LEU A 113 12.76 -1.86 13.91
C LEU A 113 13.47 -0.86 14.84
N SER A 114 14.22 -1.36 15.83
CA SER A 114 14.95 -0.49 16.76
C SER A 114 15.94 0.42 16.04
N ASN A 115 16.67 -0.09 15.05
CA ASN A 115 17.63 0.72 14.31
C ASN A 115 16.96 1.70 13.34
N ILE A 116 15.90 1.29 12.64
CA ILE A 116 15.22 2.21 11.73
C ILE A 116 14.49 3.32 12.49
N GLN A 117 13.96 3.02 13.69
CA GLN A 117 13.34 4.03 14.55
C GLN A 117 14.35 5.09 14.98
N ILE A 118 15.57 4.70 15.39
CA ILE A 118 16.64 5.66 15.72
C ILE A 118 16.93 6.58 14.52
N ALA A 119 16.93 6.03 13.30
CA ALA A 119 17.17 6.84 12.10
C ALA A 119 16.03 7.84 11.84
N ILE A 120 14.78 7.41 12.03
CA ILE A 120 13.57 8.23 11.93
C ILE A 120 13.65 9.37 12.98
N ASP A 121 13.78 9.02 14.25
CA ASP A 121 13.79 9.98 15.36
C ASP A 121 14.87 11.07 15.19
N ARG A 122 16.03 10.71 14.64
CA ARG A 122 17.11 11.68 14.38
C ARG A 122 16.78 12.68 13.28
N GLU A 123 16.16 12.25 12.20
CA GLU A 123 15.74 13.18 11.13
C GLU A 123 14.61 14.09 11.63
N GLU A 124 13.64 13.54 12.38
CA GLU A 124 12.56 14.32 12.98
C GLU A 124 13.10 15.35 13.98
N ALA A 125 14.03 14.95 14.85
CA ALA A 125 14.69 15.87 15.78
C ALA A 125 15.49 16.98 15.08
N ALA A 126 15.96 16.71 13.85
CA ALA A 126 16.60 17.72 12.99
C ALA A 126 15.59 18.58 12.20
N GLY A 127 14.28 18.43 12.43
CA GLY A 127 13.22 19.14 11.72
C GLY A 127 13.05 18.71 10.26
N LYS A 128 13.51 17.52 9.90
CA LYS A 128 13.42 16.96 8.55
C LYS A 128 12.37 15.86 8.49
N VAL A 129 11.81 15.67 7.31
CA VAL A 129 10.94 14.51 7.05
C VAL A 129 11.82 13.29 6.77
N PRO A 130 11.71 12.20 7.57
CA PRO A 130 12.40 10.96 7.32
C PRO A 130 12.05 10.36 5.95
N LYS A 131 12.97 9.64 5.34
CA LYS A 131 12.76 9.08 3.99
C LYS A 131 11.63 8.07 3.97
N GLU A 132 10.83 8.11 2.93
CA GLU A 132 9.72 7.18 2.68
C GLU A 132 10.12 5.70 2.86
N GLN A 133 11.32 5.34 2.41
CA GLN A 133 11.83 3.97 2.48
C GLN A 133 11.98 3.46 3.92
N TRP A 134 12.25 4.35 4.88
CA TRP A 134 12.42 3.97 6.29
C TRP A 134 11.08 3.63 6.94
N TYR A 135 10.07 4.44 6.67
CA TYR A 135 8.70 4.15 7.08
C TYR A 135 8.17 2.87 6.41
N ASN A 136 8.49 2.67 5.13
CA ASN A 136 8.08 1.45 4.42
C ASN A 136 8.73 0.19 5.00
N LEU A 137 9.98 0.24 5.44
CA LEU A 137 10.64 -0.88 6.11
C LEU A 137 9.93 -1.22 7.42
N ALA A 138 9.69 -0.23 8.28
CA ALA A 138 8.99 -0.43 9.55
C ALA A 138 7.55 -0.95 9.33
N ARG A 139 6.81 -0.34 8.42
CA ARG A 139 5.46 -0.76 8.05
C ARG A 139 5.41 -2.21 7.57
N PHE A 140 6.34 -2.61 6.70
CA PHE A 140 6.40 -3.97 6.19
C PHE A 140 6.62 -4.99 7.32
N ILE A 141 7.54 -4.70 8.24
CA ILE A 141 7.81 -5.58 9.38
C ILE A 141 6.58 -5.72 10.27
N HIS A 142 5.89 -4.62 10.58
CA HIS A 142 4.67 -4.65 11.39
C HIS A 142 3.56 -5.43 10.68
N PHE A 143 3.41 -5.24 9.37
CA PHE A 143 2.43 -5.99 8.57
C PHE A 143 2.72 -7.50 8.54
N ASP A 144 3.98 -7.90 8.32
CA ASP A 144 4.41 -9.31 8.31
C ASP A 144 4.18 -10.01 9.66
N ARG A 145 4.21 -9.24 10.75
CA ARG A 145 3.95 -9.71 12.11
C ARG A 145 2.48 -9.62 12.54
N ASN A 146 1.59 -9.19 11.67
CA ASN A 146 0.19 -8.91 11.98
C ASN A 146 -0.03 -7.81 13.03
N ASN A 147 0.94 -6.93 13.23
CA ASN A 147 0.83 -5.75 14.08
C ASN A 147 0.13 -4.64 13.30
N PHE A 148 -1.16 -4.84 13.00
CA PHE A 148 -1.92 -3.99 12.08
C PHE A 148 -2.14 -2.58 12.60
N ARG A 149 -2.18 -2.39 13.90
CA ARG A 149 -2.31 -1.06 14.50
C ARG A 149 -1.07 -0.21 14.22
N GLU A 150 0.11 -0.73 14.52
CA GLU A 150 1.38 -0.06 14.29
C GLU A 150 1.63 0.16 12.78
N ALA A 151 1.19 -0.79 11.93
CA ALA A 151 1.23 -0.63 10.48
C ALA A 151 0.33 0.51 10.01
N LEU A 152 -0.86 0.69 10.61
CA LEU A 152 -1.78 1.80 10.33
C LEU A 152 -1.19 3.15 10.76
N ASP A 153 -0.62 3.24 11.97
CA ASP A 153 0.02 4.47 12.45
C ASP A 153 1.10 4.96 11.47
N ILE A 154 1.88 4.02 10.93
CA ILE A 154 2.89 4.34 9.90
C ILE A 154 2.25 4.71 8.56
N LEU A 155 1.15 4.05 8.15
CA LEU A 155 0.44 4.41 6.93
C LEU A 155 -0.14 5.82 7.00
N GLU A 156 -0.65 6.26 8.13
CA GLU A 156 -1.12 7.62 8.33
C GLU A 156 0.02 8.64 8.15
N ILE A 157 1.21 8.35 8.68
CA ILE A 157 2.41 9.18 8.45
C ILE A 157 2.78 9.19 6.96
N LEU A 158 2.76 8.03 6.30
CA LEU A 158 3.05 7.92 4.87
C LEU A 158 2.03 8.67 4.02
N ILE A 159 0.76 8.64 4.37
CA ILE A 159 -0.31 9.41 3.70
C ILE A 159 -0.06 10.91 3.87
N MET A 160 0.36 11.35 5.06
CA MET A 160 0.61 12.76 5.35
C MET A 160 1.78 13.32 4.54
N TYR A 161 2.91 12.62 4.50
CA TYR A 161 4.13 13.12 3.88
C TYR A 161 4.38 12.63 2.45
N TYR A 162 3.80 11.50 2.08
CA TYR A 162 3.99 10.82 0.80
C TYR A 162 2.65 10.30 0.26
N PRO A 163 1.68 11.18 -0.08
CA PRO A 163 0.29 10.80 -0.38
C PRO A 163 0.15 10.00 -1.67
N LYS A 164 0.59 8.74 -1.65
CA LYS A 164 0.48 7.81 -2.77
C LYS A 164 -0.76 6.92 -2.59
N LYS A 165 -1.51 6.70 -3.68
CA LYS A 165 -2.70 5.85 -3.73
C LYS A 165 -2.54 4.54 -2.94
N GLN A 166 -1.40 3.88 -3.08
CA GLN A 166 -1.15 2.59 -2.43
C GLN A 166 -1.29 2.64 -0.91
N TYR A 167 -0.92 3.74 -0.26
CA TYR A 167 -1.01 3.88 1.19
C TYR A 167 -2.46 4.09 1.65
N TRP A 168 -3.23 4.88 0.92
CA TRP A 168 -4.66 5.07 1.17
C TRP A 168 -5.44 3.76 1.07
N VAL A 169 -5.21 3.01 -0.03
CA VAL A 169 -5.88 1.72 -0.25
C VAL A 169 -5.50 0.70 0.83
N GLN A 170 -4.21 0.63 1.21
CA GLN A 170 -3.78 -0.28 2.27
C GLN A 170 -4.36 0.09 3.63
N ALA A 171 -4.42 1.38 3.98
CA ALA A 171 -5.04 1.83 5.21
C ALA A 171 -6.53 1.46 5.25
N SER A 172 -7.26 1.69 4.15
CA SER A 172 -8.65 1.28 4.04
C SER A 172 -8.84 -0.21 4.28
N HIS A 173 -8.02 -1.07 3.66
CA HIS A 173 -8.11 -2.51 3.88
C HIS A 173 -7.84 -2.90 5.34
N LEU A 174 -6.82 -2.31 5.97
CA LEU A 174 -6.51 -2.61 7.37
C LEU A 174 -7.60 -2.13 8.34
N TYR A 175 -8.24 -0.99 8.08
CA TYR A 175 -9.40 -0.57 8.87
C TYR A 175 -10.57 -1.54 8.70
N GLY A 176 -10.78 -2.05 7.49
CA GLY A 176 -11.78 -3.09 7.23
C GLY A 176 -11.52 -4.38 8.01
N GLU A 177 -10.26 -4.86 8.04
CA GLU A 177 -9.85 -6.03 8.83
C GLU A 177 -10.09 -5.83 10.34
N GLN A 178 -9.93 -4.60 10.82
CA GLN A 178 -10.21 -4.24 12.21
C GLN A 178 -11.71 -3.97 12.48
N LYS A 179 -12.56 -4.05 11.45
CA LYS A 179 -14.00 -3.72 11.50
C LYS A 179 -14.26 -2.27 11.94
N ASP A 180 -13.32 -1.38 11.66
CA ASP A 180 -13.48 0.06 11.85
C ASP A 180 -14.02 0.68 10.55
N GLU A 181 -15.30 0.42 10.29
CA GLU A 181 -15.98 0.83 9.06
C GLU A 181 -16.03 2.36 8.91
N ALA A 182 -16.08 3.08 10.02
CA ALA A 182 -16.11 4.54 9.98
C ALA A 182 -14.80 5.13 9.43
N ARG A 183 -13.64 4.63 9.91
CA ARG A 183 -12.35 5.06 9.38
C ARG A 183 -12.09 4.50 8.00
N GLN A 184 -12.54 3.27 7.70
CA GLN A 184 -12.47 2.69 6.37
C GLN A 184 -13.19 3.58 5.35
N LEU A 185 -14.42 4.01 5.68
CA LEU A 185 -15.20 4.92 4.84
C LEU A 185 -14.47 6.26 4.66
N ALA A 186 -14.03 6.89 5.74
CA ALA A 186 -13.35 8.19 5.69
C ALA A 186 -12.09 8.16 4.80
N ILE A 187 -11.29 7.10 4.90
CA ILE A 187 -10.08 6.92 4.06
C ILE A 187 -10.46 6.71 2.59
N LEU A 188 -11.46 5.88 2.29
CA LEU A 188 -11.90 5.64 0.91
C LEU A 188 -12.54 6.88 0.30
N GLU A 189 -13.34 7.61 1.07
CA GLU A 189 -13.93 8.90 0.65
C GLU A 189 -12.83 9.91 0.30
N ALA A 190 -11.84 10.10 1.18
CA ALA A 190 -10.70 10.98 0.91
C ALA A 190 -9.89 10.54 -0.33
N THR A 191 -9.78 9.23 -0.57
CA THR A 191 -9.11 8.67 -1.74
C THR A 191 -9.92 8.95 -3.02
N TYR A 192 -11.25 8.83 -2.93
CA TYR A 192 -12.18 9.11 -4.02
C TYR A 192 -12.16 10.59 -4.42
N GLU A 193 -12.24 11.50 -3.44
CA GLU A 193 -12.21 12.95 -3.66
C GLU A 193 -10.90 13.41 -4.36
N GLN A 194 -9.81 12.69 -4.15
CA GLN A 194 -8.55 12.93 -4.86
C GLN A 194 -8.48 12.27 -6.24
N ASN A 195 -9.55 11.62 -6.72
CA ASN A 195 -9.62 10.86 -7.96
C ASN A 195 -8.55 9.75 -8.06
N LEU A 196 -8.21 9.12 -6.95
CA LEU A 196 -7.22 8.05 -6.88
C LEU A 196 -7.84 6.65 -6.99
N LEU A 197 -9.16 6.50 -6.89
CA LEU A 197 -9.83 5.20 -7.07
C LEU A 197 -10.04 4.91 -8.56
N ASP A 198 -9.37 3.88 -9.07
CA ASP A 198 -9.39 3.46 -10.47
C ASP A 198 -9.78 1.98 -10.65
N ARG A 199 -10.24 1.32 -9.58
CA ARG A 199 -10.69 -0.07 -9.63
C ARG A 199 -12.16 -0.16 -9.28
N SER A 200 -12.89 -0.99 -10.04
CA SER A 200 -14.31 -1.27 -9.80
C SER A 200 -14.61 -1.65 -8.36
N GLN A 201 -13.79 -2.52 -7.78
CA GLN A 201 -13.96 -3.02 -6.42
C GLN A 201 -13.92 -1.90 -5.36
N ASP A 202 -13.06 -0.89 -5.54
CA ASP A 202 -12.89 0.20 -4.58
C ASP A 202 -14.12 1.14 -4.60
N ILE A 203 -14.66 1.44 -5.79
CA ILE A 203 -15.89 2.25 -5.93
C ILE A 203 -17.11 1.47 -5.39
N VAL A 204 -17.20 0.18 -5.69
CA VAL A 204 -18.29 -0.67 -5.15
C VAL A 204 -18.22 -0.72 -3.63
N LEU A 205 -17.04 -0.91 -3.04
CA LEU A 205 -16.85 -0.92 -1.59
C LEU A 205 -17.21 0.43 -0.97
N LEU A 206 -16.76 1.54 -1.56
CA LEU A 206 -17.12 2.89 -1.11
C LEU A 206 -18.65 3.08 -1.11
N THR A 207 -19.31 2.66 -2.19
CA THR A 207 -20.76 2.73 -2.31
C THR A 207 -21.46 1.93 -1.21
N GLN A 208 -21.00 0.71 -0.94
CA GLN A 208 -21.55 -0.14 0.12
C GLN A 208 -21.36 0.45 1.51
N LEU A 209 -20.17 1.01 1.81
CA LEU A 209 -19.90 1.67 3.09
C LEU A 209 -20.75 2.93 3.29
N TYR A 210 -20.96 3.72 2.24
CA TYR A 210 -21.89 4.85 2.32
C TYR A 210 -23.32 4.41 2.60
N LEU A 211 -23.81 3.33 1.94
CA LEU A 211 -25.15 2.79 2.18
C LEU A 211 -25.28 2.24 3.60
N GLN A 212 -24.26 1.60 4.13
CA GLN A 212 -24.22 1.09 5.50
C GLN A 212 -24.18 2.22 6.52
N ALA A 213 -23.49 3.33 6.21
CA ALA A 213 -23.48 4.55 7.03
C ALA A 213 -24.74 5.40 6.87
N GLU A 214 -25.77 4.93 6.14
CA GLU A 214 -27.02 5.62 5.87
C GLU A 214 -26.84 6.97 5.14
N VAL A 215 -25.83 7.08 4.29
CA VAL A 215 -25.58 8.24 3.42
C VAL A 215 -25.72 7.88 1.93
N PRO A 216 -26.95 7.58 1.46
CA PRO A 216 -27.17 6.98 0.16
C PRO A 216 -26.91 7.92 -1.03
N PHE A 217 -26.99 9.22 -0.86
CA PHE A 217 -26.79 10.17 -1.95
C PHE A 217 -25.35 10.17 -2.48
N PRO A 218 -24.28 10.29 -1.64
CA PRO A 218 -22.90 10.10 -2.08
C PRO A 218 -22.63 8.69 -2.65
N ALA A 219 -23.26 7.66 -2.07
CA ALA A 219 -23.17 6.29 -2.61
C ALA A 219 -23.63 6.22 -4.07
N ALA A 220 -24.78 6.82 -4.36
CA ALA A 220 -25.35 6.83 -5.69
C ALA A 220 -24.49 7.62 -6.69
N LEU A 221 -23.99 8.78 -6.28
CA LEU A 221 -23.11 9.61 -7.11
C LEU A 221 -21.80 8.89 -7.44
N ALA A 222 -21.15 8.27 -6.45
CA ALA A 222 -19.91 7.55 -6.65
C ALA A 222 -20.09 6.38 -7.64
N MET A 223 -21.18 5.62 -7.47
CA MET A 223 -21.48 4.49 -8.35
C MET A 223 -21.82 4.91 -9.77
N GLU A 224 -22.68 5.94 -9.92
CA GLU A 224 -23.06 6.49 -11.23
C GLU A 224 -21.85 7.03 -11.98
N LYS A 225 -20.99 7.82 -11.30
CA LYS A 225 -19.75 8.33 -11.87
C LYS A 225 -18.81 7.19 -12.26
N GLY A 226 -18.63 6.19 -11.39
CA GLY A 226 -17.78 5.03 -11.68
C GLY A 226 -18.23 4.24 -12.92
N LEU A 227 -19.55 4.10 -13.12
CA LEU A 227 -20.14 3.49 -14.32
C LEU A 227 -19.98 4.37 -15.57
N ALA A 228 -20.12 5.69 -15.43
CA ALA A 228 -19.97 6.64 -16.53
C ALA A 228 -18.52 6.74 -17.02
N ASP A 229 -17.57 6.73 -16.10
CA ASP A 229 -16.13 6.82 -16.37
C ASP A 229 -15.48 5.48 -16.77
N ASP A 230 -16.28 4.42 -16.95
CA ASP A 230 -15.82 3.06 -17.27
C ASP A 230 -14.86 2.44 -16.21
N ILE A 231 -14.85 2.97 -15.00
CA ILE A 231 -14.09 2.40 -13.87
C ILE A 231 -14.82 1.17 -13.32
N VAL A 232 -16.15 1.27 -13.19
CA VAL A 232 -16.99 0.17 -12.71
C VAL A 232 -17.50 -0.64 -13.90
N GLU A 233 -17.37 -1.97 -13.79
CA GLU A 233 -17.85 -2.88 -14.81
C GLU A 233 -19.36 -2.72 -15.02
N LYS A 234 -19.80 -2.63 -16.29
CA LYS A 234 -21.19 -2.40 -16.69
C LYS A 234 -22.05 -3.67 -16.62
N GLU A 235 -22.00 -4.33 -15.44
CA GLU A 235 -22.76 -5.54 -15.13
C GLU A 235 -24.08 -5.24 -14.45
N SER A 236 -25.02 -6.20 -14.51
CA SER A 236 -26.34 -6.09 -13.89
C SER A 236 -26.29 -5.71 -12.40
N LYS A 237 -25.40 -6.34 -11.63
CA LYS A 237 -25.26 -6.11 -10.18
C LYS A 237 -24.83 -4.68 -9.85
N ASN A 238 -23.98 -4.09 -10.67
CA ASN A 238 -23.45 -2.75 -10.44
C ASN A 238 -24.50 -1.66 -10.78
N TYR A 239 -25.26 -1.85 -11.85
CA TYR A 239 -26.41 -1.00 -12.13
C TYR A 239 -27.52 -1.16 -11.08
N GLU A 240 -27.77 -2.38 -10.57
CA GLU A 240 -28.69 -2.59 -9.45
C GLU A 240 -28.25 -1.79 -8.21
N LEU A 241 -26.96 -1.86 -7.84
CA LEU A 241 -26.41 -1.14 -6.71
C LEU A 241 -26.60 0.39 -6.85
N ALA A 242 -26.33 0.94 -8.05
CA ALA A 242 -26.57 2.34 -8.35
C ALA A 242 -28.06 2.72 -8.21
N GLY A 243 -28.95 1.89 -8.76
CA GLY A 243 -30.38 2.09 -8.66
C GLY A 243 -30.91 2.00 -7.22
N VAL A 244 -30.41 1.05 -6.43
CA VAL A 244 -30.75 0.94 -5.00
C VAL A 244 -30.26 2.17 -4.23
N ALA A 245 -29.04 2.63 -4.48
CA ALA A 245 -28.48 3.81 -3.82
C ALA A 245 -29.32 5.08 -4.13
N TRP A 246 -29.68 5.32 -5.38
CA TRP A 246 -30.58 6.42 -5.77
C TRP A 246 -31.96 6.32 -5.13
N ARG A 247 -32.50 5.09 -5.04
CA ARG A 247 -33.80 4.88 -4.38
C ARG A 247 -33.73 5.18 -2.88
N GLN A 248 -32.71 4.74 -2.19
CA GLN A 248 -32.51 5.05 -0.77
C GLN A 248 -32.28 6.56 -0.55
N ALA A 249 -31.66 7.24 -1.50
CA ALA A 249 -31.53 8.69 -1.51
C ALA A 249 -32.84 9.44 -1.82
N GLN A 250 -33.97 8.72 -1.99
CA GLN A 250 -35.29 9.25 -2.37
C GLN A 250 -35.33 9.89 -3.78
N GLU A 251 -34.32 9.60 -4.60
CA GLU A 251 -34.18 10.09 -5.98
C GLU A 251 -34.70 9.04 -6.98
N VAL A 252 -35.98 8.68 -6.86
CA VAL A 252 -36.58 7.58 -7.62
C VAL A 252 -36.44 7.77 -9.14
N THR A 253 -36.57 9.00 -9.61
CA THR A 253 -36.41 9.35 -11.03
C THR A 253 -35.03 8.97 -11.56
N LYS A 254 -33.98 9.15 -10.75
CA LYS A 254 -32.59 8.75 -11.11
C LYS A 254 -32.36 7.25 -10.95
N SER A 255 -33.09 6.60 -10.04
CA SER A 255 -32.95 5.16 -9.82
C SER A 255 -33.50 4.33 -11.00
N LEU A 256 -34.60 4.76 -11.63
CA LEU A 256 -35.29 4.01 -12.68
C LEU A 256 -34.37 3.62 -13.87
N PRO A 257 -33.64 4.55 -14.53
CA PRO A 257 -32.79 4.17 -15.65
C PRO A 257 -31.68 3.17 -15.25
N MET A 258 -31.18 3.25 -14.03
CA MET A 258 -30.20 2.31 -13.52
C MET A 258 -30.82 0.90 -13.35
N LEU A 259 -32.00 0.83 -12.75
CA LEU A 259 -32.73 -0.42 -12.55
C LEU A 259 -33.21 -1.04 -13.88
N GLU A 260 -33.59 -0.22 -14.86
CA GLU A 260 -33.94 -0.68 -16.21
C GLU A 260 -32.75 -1.38 -16.88
N VAL A 261 -31.56 -0.77 -16.82
CA VAL A 261 -30.33 -1.38 -17.36
C VAL A 261 -29.98 -2.65 -16.58
N ALA A 262 -30.07 -2.63 -15.25
CA ALA A 262 -29.83 -3.78 -14.41
C ALA A 262 -30.74 -4.98 -14.79
N ALA A 263 -32.04 -4.71 -14.93
CA ALA A 263 -33.01 -5.74 -15.30
C ALA A 263 -32.77 -6.27 -16.72
N SER A 264 -32.40 -5.42 -17.67
CA SER A 264 -32.14 -5.82 -19.05
C SER A 264 -30.94 -6.78 -19.15
N LYS A 265 -29.93 -6.57 -18.32
CA LYS A 265 -28.70 -7.39 -18.24
C LYS A 265 -28.84 -8.63 -17.31
N SER A 266 -29.93 -8.74 -16.56
CA SER A 266 -30.14 -9.86 -15.64
C SER A 266 -30.49 -11.14 -16.41
N GLU A 267 -29.99 -12.28 -15.93
CA GLU A 267 -30.29 -13.60 -16.50
C GLU A 267 -31.70 -14.07 -16.16
N ASN A 268 -32.27 -13.64 -15.05
CA ASN A 268 -33.60 -14.01 -14.59
C ASN A 268 -34.54 -12.81 -14.44
N GLY A 269 -35.81 -13.10 -14.14
CA GLY A 269 -36.86 -12.10 -14.07
C GLY A 269 -36.94 -11.31 -12.75
N GLU A 270 -36.12 -11.63 -11.74
CA GLU A 270 -36.21 -11.03 -10.41
C GLU A 270 -36.09 -9.49 -10.45
N LEU A 271 -35.09 -8.95 -11.20
CA LEU A 271 -34.89 -7.52 -11.29
C LEU A 271 -36.01 -6.80 -12.06
N TYR A 272 -36.61 -7.47 -13.05
CA TYR A 272 -37.81 -6.94 -13.72
C TYR A 272 -39.02 -6.89 -12.79
N ALA A 273 -39.20 -7.89 -11.94
CA ALA A 273 -40.29 -7.87 -10.93
C ALA A 273 -40.08 -6.74 -9.92
N ARG A 274 -38.83 -6.52 -9.46
CA ARG A 274 -38.52 -5.40 -8.58
C ARG A 274 -38.71 -4.04 -9.26
N LEU A 275 -38.25 -3.89 -10.49
CA LEU A 275 -38.46 -2.69 -11.30
C LEU A 275 -39.95 -2.36 -11.45
N GLY A 276 -40.77 -3.39 -11.70
CA GLY A 276 -42.24 -3.22 -11.77
C GLY A 276 -42.86 -2.67 -10.50
N ASN A 277 -42.37 -3.11 -9.32
CA ASN A 277 -42.80 -2.53 -8.05
C ASN A 277 -42.34 -1.08 -7.90
N VAL A 278 -41.12 -0.72 -8.33
CA VAL A 278 -40.66 0.68 -8.29
C VAL A 278 -41.50 1.56 -9.21
N TYR A 279 -41.90 1.06 -10.39
CA TYR A 279 -42.82 1.80 -11.26
C TYR A 279 -44.19 1.99 -10.62
N LEU A 280 -44.70 0.97 -9.93
CA LEU A 280 -45.97 1.07 -9.19
C LEU A 280 -45.90 2.10 -8.06
N ASP A 281 -44.79 2.14 -7.32
CA ASP A 281 -44.57 3.11 -6.23
C ASP A 281 -44.60 4.58 -6.72
N VAL A 282 -44.40 4.82 -8.01
CA VAL A 282 -44.41 6.17 -8.63
C VAL A 282 -45.53 6.35 -9.66
N ASP A 283 -46.59 5.56 -9.58
CA ASP A 283 -47.79 5.62 -10.42
C ASP A 283 -47.53 5.45 -11.94
N ARG A 284 -46.35 4.88 -12.33
CA ARG A 284 -46.06 4.54 -13.71
C ARG A 284 -46.63 3.18 -14.06
N ASN A 285 -47.94 3.09 -14.01
CA ASN A 285 -48.69 1.85 -14.08
C ASN A 285 -48.47 1.05 -15.40
N LYS A 286 -48.34 1.72 -16.54
CA LYS A 286 -48.12 1.05 -17.85
C LYS A 286 -46.76 0.33 -17.86
N GLU A 287 -45.72 1.01 -17.45
CA GLU A 287 -44.36 0.46 -17.35
C GLU A 287 -44.28 -0.63 -16.26
N ALA A 288 -45.04 -0.50 -15.19
CA ALA A 288 -45.14 -1.53 -14.17
C ALA A 288 -45.70 -2.84 -14.73
N VAL A 289 -46.77 -2.79 -15.54
CA VAL A 289 -47.34 -3.98 -16.23
C VAL A 289 -46.27 -4.66 -17.10
N GLU A 290 -45.55 -3.86 -17.92
CA GLU A 290 -44.56 -4.43 -18.81
C GLU A 290 -43.42 -5.09 -18.05
N ALA A 291 -42.91 -4.42 -17.01
CA ALA A 291 -41.81 -4.95 -16.20
C ALA A 291 -42.23 -6.23 -15.44
N LEU A 292 -43.38 -6.22 -14.77
CA LEU A 292 -43.88 -7.39 -14.04
C LEU A 292 -44.12 -8.57 -14.95
N LYS A 293 -44.73 -8.38 -16.13
CA LYS A 293 -44.91 -9.42 -17.13
C LYS A 293 -43.56 -10.00 -17.59
N ARG A 294 -42.63 -9.16 -17.99
CA ARG A 294 -41.29 -9.58 -18.42
C ARG A 294 -40.58 -10.36 -17.32
N GLY A 295 -40.74 -9.94 -16.05
CA GLY A 295 -40.20 -10.67 -14.91
C GLY A 295 -40.77 -12.04 -14.75
N LEU A 296 -42.08 -12.17 -14.81
CA LEU A 296 -42.79 -13.46 -14.69
C LEU A 296 -42.50 -14.41 -15.87
N ASP A 297 -42.46 -13.88 -17.09
CA ASP A 297 -42.19 -14.64 -18.32
C ASP A 297 -40.73 -15.13 -18.37
N ARG A 298 -39.78 -14.33 -17.88
CA ARG A 298 -38.37 -14.72 -17.83
C ARG A 298 -38.10 -15.80 -16.76
N GLY A 299 -38.94 -15.86 -15.75
CA GLY A 299 -38.84 -16.85 -14.67
C GLY A 299 -37.71 -16.49 -13.67
N GLY A 300 -37.55 -17.34 -12.67
CA GLY A 300 -36.53 -17.14 -11.64
C GLY A 300 -36.87 -16.03 -10.64
N VAL A 301 -38.14 -15.58 -10.61
CA VAL A 301 -38.64 -14.62 -9.60
C VAL A 301 -38.76 -15.35 -8.26
N LYS A 302 -38.17 -14.80 -7.22
CA LYS A 302 -38.18 -15.41 -5.87
C LYS A 302 -39.58 -15.49 -5.26
N ARG A 303 -40.41 -14.48 -5.49
CA ARG A 303 -41.78 -14.36 -4.98
C ARG A 303 -42.76 -14.11 -6.14
N PRO A 304 -43.02 -15.12 -7.00
CA PRO A 304 -43.88 -14.93 -8.16
C PRO A 304 -45.35 -14.67 -7.77
N ASP A 305 -45.77 -15.12 -6.60
CA ASP A 305 -47.07 -14.79 -6.00
C ASP A 305 -47.22 -13.27 -5.76
N GLN A 306 -46.20 -12.63 -5.20
CA GLN A 306 -46.20 -11.16 -4.98
C GLN A 306 -46.15 -10.38 -6.29
N ALA A 307 -45.33 -10.83 -7.25
CA ALA A 307 -45.30 -10.20 -8.56
C ALA A 307 -46.65 -10.26 -9.30
N ARG A 308 -47.40 -11.38 -9.20
CA ARG A 308 -48.76 -11.47 -9.74
C ARG A 308 -49.75 -10.59 -8.99
N LEU A 309 -49.64 -10.50 -7.65
CA LEU A 309 -50.47 -9.60 -6.87
C LEU A 309 -50.22 -8.14 -7.26
N ALA A 310 -48.95 -7.73 -7.37
CA ALA A 310 -48.59 -6.39 -7.84
C ALA A 310 -49.14 -6.11 -9.25
N LEU A 311 -49.06 -7.07 -10.15
CA LEU A 311 -49.66 -6.98 -11.50
C LEU A 311 -51.17 -6.79 -11.45
N GLY A 312 -51.87 -7.51 -10.58
CA GLY A 312 -53.32 -7.28 -10.33
C GLY A 312 -53.64 -5.89 -9.81
N MET A 313 -52.82 -5.38 -8.88
CA MET A 313 -52.99 -4.00 -8.35
C MET A 313 -52.77 -2.96 -9.47
N VAL A 314 -51.78 -3.15 -10.32
CA VAL A 314 -51.52 -2.26 -11.45
C VAL A 314 -52.70 -2.25 -12.44
N TYR A 315 -53.28 -3.42 -12.79
CA TYR A 315 -54.46 -3.48 -13.63
C TYR A 315 -55.69 -2.81 -13.00
N PHE A 316 -55.86 -2.99 -11.67
CA PHE A 316 -56.91 -2.27 -10.94
C PHE A 316 -56.72 -0.74 -11.05
N ASN A 317 -55.50 -0.22 -10.85
CA ASN A 317 -55.21 1.20 -11.00
C ASN A 317 -55.43 1.73 -12.43
N LEU A 318 -55.29 0.87 -13.44
CA LEU A 318 -55.56 1.23 -14.84
C LEU A 318 -57.05 1.14 -15.22
N GLY A 319 -57.89 0.55 -14.34
CA GLY A 319 -59.31 0.30 -14.62
C GLY A 319 -59.54 -0.88 -15.58
N ASP A 320 -58.56 -1.74 -15.68
CA ASP A 320 -58.58 -2.94 -16.56
C ASP A 320 -58.84 -4.16 -15.67
N PHE A 321 -60.10 -4.65 -15.67
CA PHE A 321 -60.61 -5.71 -14.77
C PHE A 321 -60.73 -7.07 -15.49
#